data_bb197a4eed191956799349562727ae68
#
_entry.id   bb197a4eed191956799349562727ae68
#
_cell.length_a   1.000
_cell.length_b   1.000
_cell.length_c   1.000
_cell.angle_alpha   90.00
_cell.angle_beta   90.00
_cell.angle_gamma   90.00
#
_symmetry.space_group_name_H-M   'P 1'
#
loop_
_entity.id
_entity.type
_entity.pdbx_description
1 polymer ?
#
loop_
_entity_poly.entity_id
_entity_poly.type
_entity_poly.pdbx_seq_one_letter_code
_entity_poly.pdbx_strand_id
1 'polypeptide(L)'
;MANSARPDTILGWYRKLIARKFDGSKARRCLGRPRIDSELEDLVVRMARENVDWGYDRIVGALANLGYTLSDETVGNILRRNGIPPAWARKHTTTWKDCIRAHMAVLAGTDFFTVEVLTLRGLITYYVLFFIHLESRRVEVAGITPHPNERWMRQIARNVTMDEWGFLGNCRYLIHDRDSRFTHSFRAIVKSGQVEPLKLPVRSPNLNAYAERWVRSVKEECLSKLILFGEASLRRALREYVTHHHTERNHQGKGNVLLFPTATKAINRIDGSVGCKERLGGLLKYYHREAA
;
A
#
# COMPACT_ATOMS: atom_id res chain seq x y z
N MET A 1 41.27 69.54 -1.06
CA MET A 1 40.79 69.31 -2.44
C MET A 1 39.30 68.97 -2.38
N ALA A 2 38.45 69.86 -2.92
CA ALA A 2 37.02 69.62 -2.93
C ALA A 2 36.71 68.50 -3.95
N ASN A 3 36.13 67.40 -3.50
CA ASN A 3 35.63 66.35 -4.38
C ASN A 3 34.43 66.87 -5.16
N SER A 4 34.66 67.34 -6.40
CA SER A 4 33.58 67.75 -7.29
C SER A 4 32.73 66.51 -7.69
N ALA A 5 31.47 66.58 -7.37
CA ALA A 5 30.54 65.50 -7.75
C ALA A 5 30.46 65.39 -9.28
N ARG A 6 30.48 64.18 -9.82
CA ARG A 6 30.34 63.93 -11.25
C ARG A 6 28.95 64.33 -11.74
N PRO A 7 28.83 64.82 -12.99
CA PRO A 7 27.55 65.26 -13.57
C PRO A 7 26.42 64.20 -13.40
N ASP A 8 26.73 62.92 -13.58
CA ASP A 8 25.79 61.81 -13.41
C ASP A 8 25.27 61.66 -11.96
N THR A 9 26.10 62.00 -10.99
CA THR A 9 25.73 61.98 -9.57
C THR A 9 24.70 63.09 -9.28
N ILE A 10 24.93 64.27 -9.82
CA ILE A 10 24.01 65.41 -9.68
C ILE A 10 22.69 65.12 -10.37
N LEU A 11 22.71 64.57 -11.58
CA LEU A 11 21.52 64.13 -12.31
C LEU A 11 20.77 63.01 -11.57
N GLY A 12 21.50 62.12 -10.97
CA GLY A 12 20.90 61.05 -10.10
C GLY A 12 20.17 61.61 -8.88
N TRP A 13 20.74 62.62 -8.25
CA TRP A 13 20.06 63.32 -7.15
C TRP A 13 18.83 64.07 -7.61
N TYR A 14 18.90 64.77 -8.71
CA TYR A 14 17.79 65.48 -9.31
C TYR A 14 16.63 64.54 -9.68
N ARG A 15 16.92 63.42 -10.32
CA ARG A 15 15.93 62.37 -10.63
C ARG A 15 15.27 61.80 -9.37
N LYS A 16 16.03 61.58 -8.28
CA LYS A 16 15.49 61.17 -6.98
C LYS A 16 14.60 62.22 -6.38
N LEU A 17 14.90 63.50 -6.52
CA LEU A 17 14.04 64.58 -6.02
C LEU A 17 12.72 64.66 -6.80
N ILE A 18 12.78 64.53 -8.14
CA ILE A 18 11.56 64.46 -8.98
C ILE A 18 10.71 63.25 -8.57
N ALA A 19 11.31 62.07 -8.44
CA ALA A 19 10.58 60.88 -8.03
C ALA A 19 9.87 61.05 -6.66
N ARG A 20 10.54 61.68 -5.68
CA ARG A 20 9.96 62.00 -4.38
C ARG A 20 8.84 63.03 -4.44
N LYS A 21 8.94 64.02 -5.35
CA LYS A 21 7.89 65.05 -5.51
C LYS A 21 6.59 64.45 -6.06
N PHE A 22 6.71 63.45 -6.95
CA PHE A 22 5.56 62.79 -7.56
C PHE A 22 5.19 61.43 -6.90
N ASP A 23 5.83 61.10 -5.77
CA ASP A 23 5.50 59.90 -5.01
C ASP A 23 4.22 60.10 -4.22
N GLY A 24 3.11 59.61 -4.79
CA GLY A 24 1.79 59.59 -4.15
C GLY A 24 1.59 58.45 -3.16
N SER A 25 2.61 57.63 -2.88
CA SER A 25 2.46 56.43 -2.02
C SER A 25 2.03 56.75 -0.63
N LYS A 26 2.47 57.88 -0.05
CA LYS A 26 2.08 58.35 1.29
C LYS A 26 0.65 58.90 1.37
N ALA A 27 0.03 59.28 0.25
CA ALA A 27 -1.33 59.75 0.19
C ALA A 27 -2.37 58.63 0.00
N ARG A 28 -1.94 57.41 -0.33
CA ARG A 28 -2.83 56.27 -0.50
C ARG A 28 -3.18 55.67 0.87
N ARG A 29 -4.35 56.09 1.43
CA ARG A 29 -4.87 55.58 2.68
C ARG A 29 -5.49 54.18 2.59
N CYS A 30 -5.77 53.66 1.38
CA CYS A 30 -6.30 52.33 1.15
C CYS A 30 -5.49 51.58 0.11
N LEU A 31 -4.83 50.49 0.51
CA LEU A 31 -4.08 49.60 -0.33
C LEU A 31 -5.00 48.49 -0.90
N GLY A 32 -5.89 48.88 -1.82
CA GLY A 32 -6.69 47.90 -2.56
C GLY A 32 -7.94 47.41 -1.80
N ARG A 33 -8.59 46.38 -2.36
CA ARG A 33 -9.74 45.70 -1.79
C ARG A 33 -9.37 44.97 -0.49
N PRO A 34 -10.20 45.02 0.58
CA PRO A 34 -9.95 44.25 1.79
C PRO A 34 -9.74 42.76 1.48
N ARG A 35 -8.87 42.12 2.24
CA ARG A 35 -8.73 40.68 2.15
C ARG A 35 -10.00 39.97 2.59
N ILE A 36 -10.23 38.81 2.01
CA ILE A 36 -11.28 37.86 2.43
C ILE A 36 -10.98 37.40 3.85
N ASP A 37 -12.04 37.07 4.59
CA ASP A 37 -11.95 36.49 5.91
C ASP A 37 -11.00 35.29 5.93
N SER A 38 -10.15 35.23 6.95
CA SER A 38 -9.15 34.15 7.11
C SER A 38 -9.82 32.80 7.25
N GLU A 39 -10.95 32.69 7.93
CA GLU A 39 -11.70 31.45 8.08
C GLU A 39 -12.18 30.90 6.71
N LEU A 40 -12.64 31.80 5.84
CA LEU A 40 -13.08 31.45 4.50
C LEU A 40 -11.89 31.07 3.59
N GLU A 41 -10.74 31.75 3.74
CA GLU A 41 -9.52 31.39 3.04
C GLU A 41 -9.05 29.99 3.43
N ASP A 42 -9.03 29.67 4.74
CA ASP A 42 -8.67 28.36 5.27
C ASP A 42 -9.64 27.26 4.80
N LEU A 43 -10.93 27.56 4.71
CA LEU A 43 -11.92 26.63 4.17
C LEU A 43 -11.66 26.29 2.70
N VAL A 44 -11.35 27.29 1.86
CA VAL A 44 -10.98 27.10 0.45
C VAL A 44 -9.74 26.22 0.34
N VAL A 45 -8.71 26.49 1.14
CA VAL A 45 -7.46 25.73 1.17
C VAL A 45 -7.72 24.28 1.59
N ARG A 46 -8.53 24.07 2.62
CA ARG A 46 -8.92 22.74 3.09
C ARG A 46 -9.67 21.96 2.03
N MET A 47 -10.70 22.56 1.40
CA MET A 47 -11.45 21.92 0.31
C MET A 47 -10.53 21.48 -0.85
N ALA A 48 -9.56 22.31 -1.21
CA ALA A 48 -8.63 21.99 -2.30
C ALA A 48 -7.62 20.91 -1.93
N ARG A 49 -7.23 20.78 -0.66
CA ARG A 49 -6.29 19.73 -0.17
C ARG A 49 -6.99 18.39 -0.01
N GLU A 50 -8.20 18.40 0.51
CA GLU A 50 -8.99 17.18 0.70
C GLU A 50 -9.52 16.61 -0.62
N ASN A 51 -9.77 17.50 -1.60
CA ASN A 51 -10.34 17.12 -2.90
C ASN A 51 -9.42 17.55 -4.04
N VAL A 52 -8.39 16.77 -4.28
CA VAL A 52 -7.30 17.08 -5.23
C VAL A 52 -7.82 17.31 -6.66
N ASP A 53 -8.93 16.67 -7.05
CA ASP A 53 -9.53 16.77 -8.39
C ASP A 53 -10.49 17.94 -8.55
N TRP A 54 -10.78 18.71 -7.48
CA TRP A 54 -11.74 19.81 -7.57
C TRP A 54 -11.10 21.01 -8.25
N GLY A 55 -11.69 21.40 -9.39
CA GLY A 55 -11.41 22.68 -10.05
C GLY A 55 -11.97 23.85 -9.24
N TYR A 56 -11.62 25.07 -9.69
CA TYR A 56 -12.08 26.30 -9.01
C TYR A 56 -13.60 26.39 -8.98
N ASP A 57 -14.29 26.10 -10.10
CA ASP A 57 -15.75 26.14 -10.21
C ASP A 57 -16.42 25.18 -9.22
N ARG A 58 -15.85 24.01 -9.01
CA ARG A 58 -16.40 23.02 -8.08
C ARG A 58 -16.25 23.46 -6.63
N ILE A 59 -15.14 24.12 -6.30
CA ILE A 59 -14.93 24.73 -4.97
C ILE A 59 -15.91 25.89 -4.78
N VAL A 60 -16.11 26.75 -5.80
CA VAL A 60 -17.10 27.82 -5.78
C VAL A 60 -18.52 27.27 -5.52
N GLY A 61 -18.90 26.21 -6.25
CA GLY A 61 -20.19 25.54 -6.06
C GLY A 61 -20.37 24.97 -4.65
N ALA A 62 -19.32 24.35 -4.10
CA ALA A 62 -19.36 23.85 -2.73
C ALA A 62 -19.48 24.97 -1.69
N LEU A 63 -18.81 26.09 -1.90
CA LEU A 63 -18.93 27.28 -1.06
C LEU A 63 -20.33 27.93 -1.14
N ALA A 64 -20.92 27.94 -2.35
CA ALA A 64 -22.28 28.44 -2.54
C ALA A 64 -23.31 27.63 -1.76
N ASN A 65 -23.14 26.31 -1.66
CA ASN A 65 -23.98 25.44 -0.83
C ASN A 65 -23.85 25.75 0.69
N LEU A 66 -22.75 26.37 1.09
CA LEU A 66 -22.53 26.83 2.46
C LEU A 66 -22.93 28.32 2.67
N GLY A 67 -23.52 28.97 1.65
CA GLY A 67 -23.94 30.36 1.69
C GLY A 67 -22.84 31.40 1.38
N TYR A 68 -21.66 30.99 0.94
CA TYR A 68 -20.58 31.89 0.56
C TYR A 68 -20.55 32.13 -0.94
N THR A 69 -20.46 33.39 -1.36
CA THR A 69 -20.35 33.78 -2.77
C THR A 69 -18.95 34.29 -3.08
N LEU A 70 -18.18 33.47 -3.81
CA LEU A 70 -16.85 33.80 -4.31
C LEU A 70 -16.80 33.59 -5.81
N SER A 71 -15.93 34.36 -6.51
CA SER A 71 -15.60 34.07 -7.90
C SER A 71 -14.50 32.99 -7.99
N ASP A 72 -14.47 32.29 -9.11
CA ASP A 72 -13.44 31.31 -9.48
C ASP A 72 -12.03 31.94 -9.47
N GLU A 73 -11.91 33.16 -9.95
CA GLU A 73 -10.67 33.93 -9.92
C GLU A 73 -10.19 34.21 -8.48
N THR A 74 -11.10 34.49 -7.57
CA THR A 74 -10.79 34.69 -6.14
C THR A 74 -10.29 33.40 -5.51
N VAL A 75 -10.96 32.26 -5.76
CA VAL A 75 -10.51 30.94 -5.32
C VAL A 75 -9.14 30.62 -5.91
N GLY A 76 -8.92 30.88 -7.20
CA GLY A 76 -7.62 30.71 -7.86
C GLY A 76 -6.51 31.55 -7.23
N ASN A 77 -6.79 32.80 -6.85
CA ASN A 77 -5.83 33.69 -6.18
C ASN A 77 -5.49 33.22 -4.76
N ILE A 78 -6.48 32.74 -3.99
CA ILE A 78 -6.28 32.16 -2.67
C ILE A 78 -5.36 30.93 -2.79
N LEU A 79 -5.67 29.99 -3.67
CA LEU A 79 -4.91 28.76 -3.83
C LEU A 79 -3.47 29.03 -4.30
N ARG A 80 -3.28 29.95 -5.24
CA ARG A 80 -1.95 30.37 -5.71
C ARG A 80 -1.10 30.98 -4.60
N ARG A 81 -1.71 31.83 -3.76
CA ARG A 81 -1.05 32.47 -2.60
C ARG A 81 -0.61 31.44 -1.56
N ASN A 82 -1.40 30.37 -1.40
CA ASN A 82 -1.09 29.27 -0.50
C ASN A 82 -0.25 28.16 -1.14
N GLY A 83 0.33 28.38 -2.31
CA GLY A 83 1.21 27.42 -2.99
C GLY A 83 0.49 26.17 -3.53
N ILE A 84 -0.83 26.22 -3.68
CA ILE A 84 -1.64 25.09 -4.16
C ILE A 84 -1.84 25.26 -5.67
N PRO A 85 -1.29 24.36 -6.50
CA PRO A 85 -1.41 24.42 -7.95
C PRO A 85 -2.86 24.16 -8.42
N PRO A 86 -3.22 24.48 -9.69
CA PRO A 86 -4.52 24.16 -10.26
C PRO A 86 -4.83 22.67 -10.26
N ALA A 87 -6.12 22.28 -10.30
CA ALA A 87 -6.58 20.89 -10.18
C ALA A 87 -5.88 19.93 -11.17
N TRP A 88 -5.67 20.34 -12.41
CA TRP A 88 -4.97 19.54 -13.41
C TRP A 88 -3.50 19.26 -13.05
N ALA A 89 -2.83 20.18 -12.33
CA ALA A 89 -1.47 20.01 -11.84
C ALA A 89 -1.41 19.31 -10.47
N ARG A 90 -2.54 19.27 -9.73
CA ARG A 90 -2.69 18.53 -8.48
C ARG A 90 -3.01 17.06 -8.68
N LYS A 91 -3.31 16.62 -9.92
CA LYS A 91 -3.55 15.21 -10.21
C LYS A 91 -2.37 14.38 -9.71
N HIS A 92 -2.50 13.92 -8.47
CA HIS A 92 -1.67 12.81 -8.02
C HIS A 92 -2.12 11.60 -8.82
N THR A 93 -1.23 11.04 -9.59
CA THR A 93 -1.34 9.62 -9.91
C THR A 93 -1.48 8.92 -8.57
N THR A 94 -2.63 8.30 -8.31
CA THR A 94 -2.86 7.50 -7.10
C THR A 94 -1.65 6.61 -6.90
N THR A 95 -0.94 6.80 -5.78
CA THR A 95 0.26 6.00 -5.58
C THR A 95 -0.15 4.53 -5.45
N TRP A 96 0.73 3.62 -5.83
CA TRP A 96 0.48 2.18 -5.63
C TRP A 96 0.13 1.85 -4.18
N LYS A 97 0.74 2.54 -3.23
CA LYS A 97 0.45 2.41 -1.79
C LYS A 97 -0.99 2.78 -1.47
N ASP A 98 -1.50 3.86 -2.04
CA ASP A 98 -2.88 4.30 -1.81
C ASP A 98 -3.88 3.38 -2.51
N CYS A 99 -3.54 2.90 -3.72
CA CYS A 99 -4.32 1.88 -4.42
C CYS A 99 -4.43 0.58 -3.61
N ILE A 100 -3.31 0.05 -3.11
CA ILE A 100 -3.32 -1.13 -2.23
C ILE A 100 -4.16 -0.87 -1.00
N ARG A 101 -3.97 0.26 -0.32
CA ARG A 101 -4.72 0.59 0.92
C ARG A 101 -6.22 0.63 0.68
N ALA A 102 -6.65 1.23 -0.42
CA ALA A 102 -8.07 1.34 -0.76
C ALA A 102 -8.72 -0.01 -1.15
N HIS A 103 -7.91 -0.97 -1.63
CA HIS A 103 -8.42 -2.24 -2.16
C HIS A 103 -7.97 -3.47 -1.38
N MET A 104 -7.40 -3.32 -0.19
CA MET A 104 -6.81 -4.43 0.59
C MET A 104 -7.77 -5.59 0.80
N ALA A 105 -9.06 -5.30 1.00
CA ALA A 105 -10.10 -6.30 1.25
C ALA A 105 -10.41 -7.19 0.04
N VAL A 106 -10.05 -6.77 -1.16
CA VAL A 106 -10.30 -7.50 -2.41
C VAL A 106 -9.03 -7.84 -3.19
N LEU A 107 -7.86 -7.60 -2.56
CA LEU A 107 -6.55 -7.85 -3.16
C LEU A 107 -5.93 -9.14 -2.62
N ALA A 108 -5.48 -9.98 -3.54
CA ALA A 108 -4.56 -11.07 -3.26
C ALA A 108 -3.20 -10.83 -3.95
N GLY A 109 -2.13 -11.33 -3.35
CA GLY A 109 -0.81 -11.44 -3.95
C GLY A 109 -0.47 -12.90 -4.17
N THR A 110 0.34 -13.19 -5.18
CA THR A 110 0.92 -14.52 -5.42
C THR A 110 2.38 -14.41 -5.78
N ASP A 111 3.14 -15.42 -5.42
CA ASP A 111 4.55 -15.49 -5.74
C ASP A 111 5.04 -16.93 -5.66
N PHE A 112 6.25 -17.15 -6.17
CA PHE A 112 6.98 -18.41 -6.07
C PHE A 112 8.16 -18.28 -5.11
N PHE A 113 8.45 -19.36 -4.41
CA PHE A 113 9.75 -19.55 -3.81
C PHE A 113 10.24 -20.99 -4.01
N THR A 114 11.53 -21.19 -3.87
CA THR A 114 12.18 -22.50 -4.05
C THR A 114 12.66 -23.05 -2.73
N VAL A 115 12.63 -24.38 -2.66
CA VAL A 115 13.11 -25.17 -1.52
C VAL A 115 13.88 -26.38 -2.05
N GLU A 116 15.07 -26.62 -1.50
CA GLU A 116 15.85 -27.82 -1.79
C GLU A 116 15.40 -28.97 -0.90
N VAL A 117 15.08 -30.10 -1.51
CA VAL A 117 14.60 -31.29 -0.82
C VAL A 117 15.52 -32.45 -1.13
N LEU A 118 16.02 -33.15 -0.11
CA LEU A 118 16.82 -34.36 -0.27
C LEU A 118 15.92 -35.52 -0.65
N THR A 119 16.30 -36.22 -1.74
CA THR A 119 15.59 -37.40 -2.21
C THR A 119 16.60 -38.53 -2.42
N LEU A 120 16.12 -39.73 -2.69
CA LEU A 120 16.99 -40.88 -3.05
C LEU A 120 17.84 -40.64 -4.31
N ARG A 121 17.46 -39.66 -5.12
CA ARG A 121 18.19 -39.24 -6.34
C ARG A 121 19.04 -37.98 -6.13
N GLY A 122 19.24 -37.54 -4.90
CA GLY A 122 19.94 -36.30 -4.53
C GLY A 122 19.02 -35.12 -4.21
N LEU A 123 19.57 -33.92 -4.23
CA LEU A 123 18.84 -32.70 -3.99
C LEU A 123 18.02 -32.33 -5.22
N ILE A 124 16.73 -32.09 -4.98
CA ILE A 124 15.76 -31.61 -6.00
C ILE A 124 15.18 -30.28 -5.55
N THR A 125 15.21 -29.30 -6.44
CA THR A 125 14.57 -28.00 -6.22
C THR A 125 13.07 -28.10 -6.45
N TYR A 126 12.29 -27.83 -5.42
CA TYR A 126 10.84 -27.70 -5.51
C TYR A 126 10.43 -26.24 -5.56
N TYR A 127 9.50 -25.93 -6.44
CA TYR A 127 8.82 -24.65 -6.55
C TYR A 127 7.54 -24.70 -5.74
N VAL A 128 7.36 -23.74 -4.87
CA VAL A 128 6.17 -23.57 -4.05
C VAL A 128 5.42 -22.32 -4.51
N LEU A 129 4.21 -22.51 -5.00
CA LEU A 129 3.30 -21.42 -5.36
C LEU A 129 2.33 -21.19 -4.23
N PHE A 130 2.19 -19.95 -3.79
CA PHE A 130 1.25 -19.56 -2.75
C PHE A 130 0.49 -18.29 -3.12
N PHE A 131 -0.63 -18.11 -2.44
CA PHE A 131 -1.46 -16.91 -2.50
C PHE A 131 -1.58 -16.32 -1.10
N ILE A 132 -1.64 -15.01 -1.02
CA ILE A 132 -1.85 -14.26 0.23
C ILE A 132 -2.93 -13.20 0.03
N HIS A 133 -3.95 -13.22 0.88
CA HIS A 133 -4.96 -12.15 0.91
C HIS A 133 -4.40 -10.96 1.69
N LEU A 134 -4.39 -9.76 1.10
CA LEU A 134 -3.62 -8.66 1.66
C LEU A 134 -4.18 -8.11 2.96
N GLU A 135 -5.48 -8.06 3.13
CA GLU A 135 -6.09 -7.55 4.36
C GLU A 135 -5.99 -8.56 5.51
N SER A 136 -6.52 -9.76 5.30
CA SER A 136 -6.58 -10.79 6.37
C SER A 136 -5.23 -11.46 6.65
N ARG A 137 -4.26 -11.38 5.73
CA ARG A 137 -2.99 -12.13 5.74
C ARG A 137 -3.18 -13.65 5.65
N ARG A 138 -4.37 -14.10 5.27
CA ARG A 138 -4.62 -15.51 4.98
C ARG A 138 -3.69 -15.95 3.85
N VAL A 139 -3.03 -17.07 4.04
CA VAL A 139 -2.12 -17.65 3.06
C VAL A 139 -2.60 -19.04 2.69
N GLU A 140 -2.45 -19.39 1.42
CA GLU A 140 -2.68 -20.73 0.92
C GLU A 140 -1.51 -21.16 0.03
N VAL A 141 -0.96 -22.33 0.32
CA VAL A 141 0.01 -22.99 -0.56
C VAL A 141 -0.78 -23.74 -1.63
N ALA A 142 -0.92 -23.14 -2.80
CA ALA A 142 -1.74 -23.66 -3.88
C ALA A 142 -1.12 -24.88 -4.56
N GLY A 143 0.21 -25.00 -4.51
CA GLY A 143 0.85 -26.18 -5.06
C GLY A 143 2.36 -26.21 -4.88
N ILE A 144 2.90 -27.42 -4.99
CA ILE A 144 4.32 -27.74 -4.88
C ILE A 144 4.67 -28.66 -6.02
N THR A 145 5.72 -28.33 -6.79
CA THR A 145 6.18 -29.15 -7.93
C THR A 145 7.65 -28.87 -8.25
N PRO A 146 8.42 -29.87 -8.71
CA PRO A 146 9.74 -29.61 -9.30
C PRO A 146 9.66 -29.02 -10.71
N HIS A 147 8.48 -29.13 -11.37
CA HIS A 147 8.30 -28.71 -12.77
C HIS A 147 7.04 -27.83 -12.93
N PRO A 148 7.13 -26.52 -12.65
CA PRO A 148 6.00 -25.59 -12.77
C PRO A 148 5.73 -25.25 -14.25
N ASN A 149 5.25 -26.24 -15.00
CA ASN A 149 4.91 -26.08 -16.41
C ASN A 149 3.52 -25.45 -16.60
N GLU A 150 3.18 -25.08 -17.84
CA GLU A 150 1.93 -24.42 -18.18
C GLU A 150 0.70 -25.24 -17.79
N ARG A 151 0.72 -26.58 -18.00
CA ARG A 151 -0.38 -27.47 -17.63
C ARG A 151 -0.67 -27.41 -16.13
N TRP A 152 0.39 -27.46 -15.32
CA TRP A 152 0.27 -27.34 -13.88
C TRP A 152 -0.25 -25.96 -13.47
N MET A 153 0.27 -24.87 -14.05
CA MET A 153 -0.19 -23.52 -13.77
C MET A 153 -1.67 -23.31 -14.12
N ARG A 154 -2.13 -23.86 -15.25
CA ARG A 154 -3.55 -23.83 -15.63
C ARG A 154 -4.43 -24.58 -14.63
N GLN A 155 -3.97 -25.71 -14.09
CA GLN A 155 -4.72 -26.45 -13.06
C GLN A 155 -4.79 -25.67 -11.77
N ILE A 156 -3.67 -25.06 -11.32
CA ILE A 156 -3.67 -24.19 -10.15
C ILE A 156 -4.65 -23.01 -10.34
N ALA A 157 -4.63 -22.35 -11.50
CA ALA A 157 -5.56 -21.26 -11.79
C ALA A 157 -7.02 -21.68 -11.61
N ARG A 158 -7.41 -22.86 -12.15
CA ARG A 158 -8.77 -23.40 -11.94
C ARG A 158 -9.08 -23.65 -10.47
N ASN A 159 -8.16 -24.28 -9.74
CA ASN A 159 -8.38 -24.62 -8.34
C ASN A 159 -8.61 -23.37 -7.48
N VAL A 160 -7.80 -22.31 -7.67
CA VAL A 160 -7.90 -21.09 -6.85
C VAL A 160 -9.07 -20.17 -7.23
N THR A 161 -9.67 -20.38 -8.41
CA THR A 161 -10.85 -19.64 -8.87
C THR A 161 -12.16 -20.43 -8.79
N MET A 162 -12.18 -21.60 -8.15
CA MET A 162 -13.42 -22.36 -7.93
C MET A 162 -14.38 -21.58 -7.04
N ASP A 163 -15.67 -21.57 -7.40
CA ASP A 163 -16.69 -20.73 -6.77
C ASP A 163 -16.84 -20.99 -5.25
N GLU A 164 -16.87 -22.25 -4.82
CA GLU A 164 -17.13 -22.59 -3.42
C GLU A 164 -15.86 -22.66 -2.55
N TRP A 165 -14.73 -23.11 -3.11
CA TRP A 165 -13.53 -23.48 -2.35
C TRP A 165 -12.27 -22.74 -2.81
N GLY A 166 -12.35 -21.96 -3.88
CA GLY A 166 -11.22 -21.24 -4.43
C GLY A 166 -10.75 -20.11 -3.51
N PHE A 167 -9.44 -20.03 -3.30
CA PHE A 167 -8.84 -18.98 -2.47
C PHE A 167 -9.21 -17.56 -2.94
N LEU A 168 -9.39 -17.37 -4.25
CA LEU A 168 -9.65 -16.08 -4.87
C LEU A 168 -11.14 -15.70 -4.92
N GLY A 169 -12.06 -16.52 -4.43
CA GLY A 169 -13.51 -16.28 -4.52
C GLY A 169 -13.99 -14.92 -3.99
N ASN A 170 -13.31 -14.36 -2.99
CA ASN A 170 -13.62 -13.04 -2.44
C ASN A 170 -12.65 -11.94 -2.92
N CYS A 171 -11.78 -12.25 -3.89
CA CYS A 171 -10.80 -11.30 -4.42
C CYS A 171 -11.27 -10.74 -5.76
N ARG A 172 -10.97 -9.47 -6.01
CA ARG A 172 -11.21 -8.81 -7.30
C ARG A 172 -9.93 -8.64 -8.10
N TYR A 173 -8.80 -8.58 -7.42
CA TYR A 173 -7.49 -8.36 -8.04
C TYR A 173 -6.45 -9.33 -7.51
N LEU A 174 -5.60 -9.83 -8.43
CA LEU A 174 -4.47 -10.69 -8.12
C LEU A 174 -3.17 -10.02 -8.54
N ILE A 175 -2.34 -9.64 -7.58
CA ILE A 175 -1.01 -9.10 -7.85
C ILE A 175 -0.05 -10.25 -8.08
N HIS A 176 0.71 -10.21 -9.18
CA HIS A 176 1.79 -11.14 -9.47
C HIS A 176 3.00 -10.43 -10.08
N ASP A 177 4.16 -10.99 -9.91
CA ASP A 177 5.40 -10.51 -10.50
C ASP A 177 5.46 -10.76 -12.03
N ARG A 178 6.62 -10.53 -12.63
CA ARG A 178 6.86 -10.73 -14.06
C ARG A 178 7.42 -12.12 -14.39
N ASP A 179 7.35 -13.06 -13.47
CA ASP A 179 7.80 -14.42 -13.73
C ASP A 179 7.08 -14.99 -14.96
N SER A 180 7.84 -15.62 -15.85
CA SER A 180 7.34 -16.20 -17.09
C SER A 180 6.34 -17.34 -16.88
N ARG A 181 6.33 -17.93 -15.69
CA ARG A 181 5.39 -18.99 -15.27
C ARG A 181 3.95 -18.47 -15.15
N PHE A 182 3.72 -17.18 -14.87
CA PHE A 182 2.40 -16.55 -14.97
C PHE A 182 2.03 -16.29 -16.42
N THR A 183 1.82 -17.38 -17.18
CA THR A 183 1.54 -17.37 -18.61
C THR A 183 0.24 -16.62 -18.96
N HIS A 184 0.03 -16.38 -20.26
CA HIS A 184 -1.24 -15.82 -20.74
C HIS A 184 -2.42 -16.70 -20.36
N SER A 185 -2.30 -18.03 -20.51
CA SER A 185 -3.38 -18.98 -20.17
C SER A 185 -3.71 -19.00 -18.68
N PHE A 186 -2.69 -18.88 -17.78
CA PHE A 186 -2.94 -18.72 -16.35
C PHE A 186 -3.80 -17.47 -16.09
N ARG A 187 -3.39 -16.32 -16.61
CA ARG A 187 -4.10 -15.05 -16.43
C ARG A 187 -5.52 -15.07 -17.04
N ALA A 188 -5.68 -15.70 -18.18
CA ALA A 188 -7.00 -15.84 -18.82
C ALA A 188 -7.98 -16.64 -17.94
N ILE A 189 -7.51 -17.74 -17.31
CA ILE A 189 -8.33 -18.54 -16.39
C ILE A 189 -8.67 -17.75 -15.14
N VAL A 190 -7.68 -17.05 -14.54
CA VAL A 190 -7.93 -16.19 -13.37
C VAL A 190 -8.96 -15.12 -13.70
N LYS A 191 -8.85 -14.48 -14.88
CA LYS A 191 -9.80 -13.46 -15.34
C LYS A 191 -11.20 -14.03 -15.60
N SER A 192 -11.33 -15.24 -16.11
CA SER A 192 -12.64 -15.90 -16.25
C SER A 192 -13.31 -16.19 -14.92
N GLY A 193 -12.53 -16.32 -13.82
CA GLY A 193 -13.02 -16.40 -12.45
C GLY A 193 -13.29 -15.03 -11.81
N GLN A 194 -13.55 -13.99 -12.60
CA GLN A 194 -13.87 -12.61 -12.15
C GLN A 194 -12.74 -11.91 -11.35
N VAL A 195 -11.51 -12.41 -11.42
CA VAL A 195 -10.34 -11.82 -10.75
C VAL A 195 -9.42 -11.19 -11.79
N GLU A 196 -9.16 -9.89 -11.70
CA GLU A 196 -8.28 -9.18 -12.63
C GLU A 196 -6.80 -9.37 -12.22
N PRO A 197 -5.96 -10.04 -13.05
CA PRO A 197 -4.55 -10.21 -12.76
C PRO A 197 -3.78 -8.92 -13.01
N LEU A 198 -3.12 -8.40 -11.97
CA LEU A 198 -2.32 -7.18 -11.99
C LEU A 198 -0.83 -7.53 -12.05
N LYS A 199 -0.24 -7.34 -13.22
CA LYS A 199 1.20 -7.54 -13.41
C LYS A 199 1.99 -6.35 -12.86
N LEU A 200 2.93 -6.60 -11.96
CA LEU A 200 3.76 -5.57 -11.35
C LEU A 200 4.63 -4.82 -12.37
N PRO A 201 4.86 -3.50 -12.17
CA PRO A 201 5.84 -2.73 -12.95
C PRO A 201 7.26 -3.30 -12.83
N VAL A 202 8.12 -2.92 -13.78
CA VAL A 202 9.54 -3.30 -13.73
C VAL A 202 10.24 -2.63 -12.55
N ARG A 203 11.14 -3.35 -11.87
CA ARG A 203 11.95 -2.84 -10.75
C ARG A 203 11.15 -2.27 -9.58
N SER A 204 10.03 -2.91 -9.26
CA SER A 204 9.16 -2.47 -8.17
C SER A 204 8.98 -3.56 -7.09
N PRO A 205 10.06 -4.00 -6.41
CA PRO A 205 10.00 -5.11 -5.45
C PRO A 205 9.03 -4.83 -4.30
N ASN A 206 8.95 -3.61 -3.83
CA ASN A 206 8.09 -3.24 -2.70
C ASN A 206 6.58 -3.42 -2.96
N LEU A 207 6.19 -3.68 -4.19
CA LEU A 207 4.77 -3.78 -4.55
C LEU A 207 4.13 -5.13 -4.19
N ASN A 208 4.95 -6.17 -3.91
CA ASN A 208 4.51 -7.45 -3.37
C ASN A 208 5.09 -7.73 -1.97
N ALA A 209 5.31 -6.67 -1.20
CA ALA A 209 5.99 -6.74 0.10
C ALA A 209 5.35 -7.72 1.10
N TYR A 210 4.05 -8.01 0.96
CA TYR A 210 3.35 -8.96 1.82
C TYR A 210 3.73 -10.41 1.49
N ALA A 211 3.81 -10.75 0.21
CA ALA A 211 4.27 -12.05 -0.24
C ALA A 211 5.76 -12.25 0.11
N GLU A 212 6.61 -11.27 -0.17
CA GLU A 212 8.03 -11.31 0.18
C GLU A 212 8.26 -11.52 1.68
N ARG A 213 7.50 -10.81 2.53
CA ARG A 213 7.58 -10.94 3.98
C ARG A 213 7.17 -12.33 4.44
N TRP A 214 6.11 -12.89 3.86
CA TRP A 214 5.70 -14.25 4.18
C TRP A 214 6.75 -15.27 3.77
N VAL A 215 7.32 -15.15 2.57
CA VAL A 215 8.42 -16.01 2.11
C VAL A 215 9.61 -15.95 3.06
N ARG A 216 9.99 -14.75 3.49
CA ARG A 216 11.05 -14.57 4.49
C ARG A 216 10.71 -15.30 5.78
N SER A 217 9.51 -15.09 6.32
CA SER A 217 9.08 -15.71 7.58
C SER A 217 9.10 -17.24 7.49
N VAL A 218 8.51 -17.85 6.45
CA VAL A 218 8.49 -19.31 6.31
C VAL A 218 9.90 -19.90 6.15
N LYS A 219 10.79 -19.19 5.44
CA LYS A 219 12.19 -19.62 5.29
C LYS A 219 12.95 -19.53 6.62
N GLU A 220 12.91 -18.38 7.30
CA GLU A 220 13.68 -18.13 8.51
C GLU A 220 13.14 -18.90 9.74
N GLU A 221 11.82 -18.99 9.88
CA GLU A 221 11.20 -19.58 11.07
C GLU A 221 11.05 -21.11 10.95
N CYS A 222 10.99 -21.65 9.73
CA CYS A 222 10.70 -23.07 9.51
C CYS A 222 11.71 -23.76 8.59
N LEU A 223 11.73 -23.43 7.29
CA LEU A 223 12.40 -24.27 6.29
C LEU A 223 13.92 -24.31 6.44
N SER A 224 14.57 -23.22 6.83
CA SER A 224 16.02 -23.17 7.06
C SER A 224 16.50 -24.02 8.26
N LYS A 225 15.57 -24.45 9.09
CA LYS A 225 15.84 -25.22 10.33
C LYS A 225 15.52 -26.71 10.18
N LEU A 226 15.11 -27.15 8.98
CA LEU A 226 14.68 -28.51 8.71
C LEU A 226 15.50 -29.13 7.58
N ILE A 227 15.83 -30.39 7.74
CA ILE A 227 16.29 -31.23 6.64
C ILE A 227 15.04 -31.94 6.08
N LEU A 228 14.71 -31.61 4.83
CA LEU A 228 13.50 -32.11 4.20
C LEU A 228 13.82 -33.35 3.37
N PHE A 229 13.22 -34.48 3.70
CA PHE A 229 13.36 -35.76 3.00
C PHE A 229 12.10 -36.06 2.17
N GLY A 230 12.20 -35.96 0.87
CA GLY A 230 11.10 -36.18 -0.05
C GLY A 230 10.02 -35.08 0.00
N GLU A 231 9.16 -35.04 -1.01
CA GLU A 231 8.09 -34.05 -1.15
C GLU A 231 7.09 -34.07 0.04
N ALA A 232 6.82 -35.24 0.60
CA ALA A 232 5.88 -35.38 1.72
C ALA A 232 6.32 -34.61 2.97
N SER A 233 7.64 -34.58 3.25
CA SER A 233 8.18 -33.79 4.36
C SER A 233 8.04 -32.28 4.13
N LEU A 234 8.27 -31.80 2.90
CA LEU A 234 8.06 -30.41 2.54
C LEU A 234 6.58 -30.01 2.68
N ARG A 235 5.66 -30.85 2.16
CA ARG A 235 4.21 -30.61 2.30
C ARG A 235 3.77 -30.54 3.74
N ARG A 236 4.28 -31.45 4.59
CA ARG A 236 4.01 -31.46 6.03
C ARG A 236 4.54 -30.17 6.68
N ALA A 237 5.80 -29.80 6.43
CA ALA A 237 6.40 -28.62 7.01
C ALA A 237 5.62 -27.35 6.66
N LEU A 238 5.23 -27.17 5.41
CA LEU A 238 4.46 -26.02 4.96
C LEU A 238 3.05 -26.01 5.55
N ARG A 239 2.36 -27.14 5.61
CA ARG A 239 1.02 -27.24 6.23
C ARG A 239 1.06 -26.86 7.71
N GLU A 240 2.00 -27.41 8.46
CA GLU A 240 2.18 -27.09 9.89
C GLU A 240 2.54 -25.61 10.09
N TYR A 241 3.42 -25.07 9.23
CA TYR A 241 3.77 -23.64 9.29
C TYR A 241 2.60 -22.74 8.97
N VAL A 242 1.81 -23.03 7.93
CA VAL A 242 0.62 -22.24 7.57
C VAL A 242 -0.40 -22.26 8.70
N THR A 243 -0.62 -23.43 9.33
CA THR A 243 -1.51 -23.54 10.49
C THR A 243 -0.99 -22.68 11.66
N HIS A 244 0.30 -22.79 11.97
CA HIS A 244 0.94 -21.97 13.01
C HIS A 244 0.83 -20.47 12.70
N HIS A 245 1.14 -20.07 11.47
CA HIS A 245 1.05 -18.69 11.00
C HIS A 245 -0.36 -18.12 11.15
N HIS A 246 -1.39 -18.89 10.90
CA HIS A 246 -2.78 -18.44 10.98
C HIS A 246 -3.31 -18.38 12.41
N THR A 247 -3.04 -19.40 13.22
CA THR A 247 -3.79 -19.63 14.48
C THR A 247 -2.95 -19.47 15.74
N GLU A 248 -1.62 -19.44 15.63
CA GLU A 248 -0.72 -19.54 16.79
C GLU A 248 0.36 -18.46 16.81
N ARG A 249 0.65 -17.81 15.67
CA ARG A 249 1.68 -16.78 15.55
C ARG A 249 1.08 -15.38 15.66
N ASN A 250 1.66 -14.56 16.54
CA ASN A 250 1.30 -13.16 16.66
C ASN A 250 1.87 -12.33 15.49
N HIS A 251 1.05 -11.41 14.96
CA HIS A 251 1.39 -10.60 13.79
C HIS A 251 1.58 -9.14 14.15
N GLN A 252 2.84 -8.68 14.25
CA GLN A 252 3.18 -7.30 14.60
C GLN A 252 2.49 -6.26 13.69
N GLY A 253 2.42 -6.52 12.38
CA GLY A 253 1.75 -5.64 11.42
C GLY A 253 0.22 -5.59 11.53
N LYS A 254 -0.36 -6.33 12.46
CA LYS A 254 -1.80 -6.38 12.80
C LYS A 254 -2.07 -6.11 14.28
N GLY A 255 -1.20 -5.35 14.94
CA GLY A 255 -1.35 -5.08 16.37
C GLY A 255 -0.95 -6.25 17.27
N ASN A 256 -0.08 -7.12 16.81
CA ASN A 256 0.47 -8.28 17.54
C ASN A 256 -0.59 -9.29 17.96
N VAL A 257 -1.61 -9.50 17.11
CA VAL A 257 -2.70 -10.46 17.34
C VAL A 257 -2.56 -11.71 16.48
N LEU A 258 -3.29 -12.79 16.85
CA LEU A 258 -3.49 -13.97 16.01
C LEU A 258 -4.42 -13.61 14.84
N LEU A 259 -4.17 -14.15 13.64
CA LEU A 259 -5.02 -13.84 12.46
C LEU A 259 -6.39 -14.53 12.56
N PHE A 260 -6.39 -15.80 12.88
CA PHE A 260 -7.60 -16.64 12.96
C PHE A 260 -7.54 -17.48 14.23
N PRO A 261 -7.78 -16.87 15.42
CA PRO A 261 -7.77 -17.63 16.65
C PRO A 261 -8.84 -18.72 16.58
N THR A 262 -8.45 -19.96 16.83
CA THR A 262 -9.41 -21.01 17.09
C THR A 262 -10.26 -20.56 18.28
N ALA A 263 -11.58 -20.65 18.17
CA ALA A 263 -12.55 -20.18 19.17
C ALA A 263 -12.44 -20.96 20.50
N THR A 264 -11.30 -20.87 21.12
CA THR A 264 -11.15 -21.13 22.54
C THR A 264 -11.53 -19.83 23.23
N LYS A 265 -12.61 -19.84 23.98
CA LYS A 265 -13.14 -18.71 24.74
C LYS A 265 -12.03 -17.81 25.20
N ALA A 266 -12.17 -16.50 24.98
CA ALA A 266 -11.33 -15.49 25.60
C ALA A 266 -11.39 -15.71 27.11
N ILE A 267 -10.48 -16.50 27.64
CA ILE A 267 -10.36 -16.75 29.08
C ILE A 267 -9.56 -15.56 29.59
N ASN A 268 -10.26 -14.50 29.97
CA ASN A 268 -9.75 -13.41 30.80
C ASN A 268 -9.42 -13.91 32.25
N ARG A 269 -9.28 -15.21 32.46
CA ARG A 269 -8.88 -15.77 33.74
C ARG A 269 -7.38 -15.99 33.75
N ILE A 270 -6.73 -15.37 34.72
CA ILE A 270 -5.29 -15.47 34.96
C ILE A 270 -4.92 -16.82 35.60
N ASP A 271 -5.88 -17.64 36.01
CA ASP A 271 -5.73 -18.78 36.93
C ASP A 271 -5.51 -20.16 36.27
N GLY A 272 -5.36 -20.28 34.95
CA GLY A 272 -5.08 -21.56 34.28
C GLY A 272 -3.57 -21.85 34.12
N SER A 273 -3.20 -23.15 34.12
CA SER A 273 -1.83 -23.58 33.79
C SER A 273 -1.41 -23.09 32.39
N VAL A 274 -0.11 -22.81 32.21
CA VAL A 274 0.43 -22.44 30.91
C VAL A 274 0.84 -23.68 30.15
N GLY A 275 0.09 -24.02 29.09
CA GLY A 275 0.43 -25.07 28.15
C GLY A 275 1.28 -24.56 26.99
N CYS A 276 2.05 -25.45 26.39
CA CYS A 276 2.81 -25.18 25.17
C CYS A 276 2.43 -26.19 24.09
N LYS A 277 1.82 -25.71 23.01
CA LYS A 277 1.57 -26.52 21.82
C LYS A 277 2.77 -26.45 20.89
N GLU A 278 3.29 -27.62 20.55
CA GLU A 278 4.47 -27.76 19.73
C GLU A 278 4.14 -28.33 18.34
N ARG A 279 4.83 -27.82 17.30
CA ARG A 279 4.76 -28.33 15.94
C ARG A 279 6.17 -28.61 15.41
N LEU A 280 6.26 -29.53 14.47
CA LEU A 280 7.53 -29.91 13.81
C LEU A 280 8.63 -30.28 14.81
N GLY A 281 8.27 -31.09 15.84
CA GLY A 281 9.21 -31.54 16.87
C GLY A 281 9.70 -30.43 17.80
N GLY A 282 8.86 -29.45 18.11
CA GLY A 282 9.19 -28.35 19.01
C GLY A 282 9.80 -27.13 18.31
N LEU A 283 9.93 -27.15 16.97
CA LEU A 283 10.45 -26.03 16.20
C LEU A 283 9.53 -24.80 16.26
N LEU A 284 8.22 -25.03 16.17
CA LEU A 284 7.20 -23.97 16.30
C LEU A 284 6.45 -24.19 17.60
N LYS A 285 6.36 -23.12 18.41
CA LYS A 285 5.77 -23.15 19.74
C LYS A 285 4.66 -22.13 19.86
N TYR A 286 3.57 -22.52 20.51
CA TYR A 286 2.48 -21.65 20.88
C TYR A 286 2.12 -21.83 22.34
N TYR A 287 2.21 -20.77 23.12
CA TYR A 287 1.88 -20.77 24.54
C TYR A 287 0.44 -20.32 24.73
N HIS A 288 -0.32 -21.07 25.49
CA HIS A 288 -1.72 -20.79 25.78
C HIS A 288 -2.05 -21.18 27.23
N ARG A 289 -3.14 -20.67 27.73
CA ARG A 289 -3.67 -21.15 29.02
C ARG A 289 -4.64 -22.29 28.75
N GLU A 290 -4.50 -23.33 29.55
CA GLU A 290 -5.44 -24.45 29.53
C GLU A 290 -6.73 -24.02 30.21
N ALA A 291 -7.88 -24.43 29.66
CA ALA A 291 -9.16 -24.25 30.33
C ALA A 291 -9.20 -25.18 31.55
N ALA A 292 -9.47 -24.61 32.72
CA ALA A 292 -9.69 -25.39 33.93
C ALA A 292 -11.00 -26.17 33.83
#